data_6688f96351947f98c276a564c8704d31
#
_entry.id   6688f96351947f98c276a564c8704d31
#
_cell.length_a   1.000
_cell.length_b   1.000
_cell.length_c   1.000
_cell.angle_alpha   90.00
_cell.angle_beta   90.00
_cell.angle_gamma   90.00
#
_symmetry.space_group_name_H-M   'P 1'
#
loop_
_entity.id
_entity.type
_entity.pdbx_description
1 polymer ?
#
loop_
_entity_poly.entity_id
_entity_poly.type
_entity_poly.pdbx_seq_one_letter_code
_entity_poly.pdbx_strand_id
1 'polypeptide(L)'
;GERPSGLIEIQANGIEAATKAVNFLTELPEELNSTLTVVKVRATGAFVLITENNGKKLEIRWGSNSENELKIKVYKALIALPENADIKRVDVSAPHAPIVK
;
A
#
# COMPACT_ATOMS: atom_id res chain seq x y z
N GLY A 1 -1.07 -15.13 18.56
CA GLY A 1 -2.27 -14.43 18.91
C GLY A 1 -2.75 -13.53 17.79
N GLU A 2 -3.96 -13.09 17.88
CA GLU A 2 -4.50 -12.18 16.93
C GLU A 2 -3.82 -10.82 17.04
N ARG A 3 -3.53 -10.22 15.90
CA ARG A 3 -3.09 -8.85 15.87
C ARG A 3 -4.29 -7.94 16.15
N PRO A 4 -4.11 -6.94 17.00
CA PRO A 4 -5.16 -5.94 17.13
C PRO A 4 -5.41 -5.28 15.78
N SER A 5 -6.67 -4.95 15.54
CA SER A 5 -7.06 -4.22 14.35
C SER A 5 -6.28 -2.90 14.27
N GLY A 6 -5.75 -2.60 13.10
CA GLY A 6 -5.01 -1.38 12.88
C GLY A 6 -3.50 -1.45 13.12
N LEU A 7 -2.99 -2.59 13.58
CA LEU A 7 -1.54 -2.76 13.70
C LEU A 7 -0.95 -3.11 12.34
N ILE A 8 0.03 -2.30 11.93
CA ILE A 8 0.72 -2.46 10.67
C ILE A 8 2.21 -2.56 10.96
N GLU A 9 2.86 -3.57 10.40
CA GLU A 9 4.31 -3.69 10.52
C GLU A 9 4.99 -2.68 9.62
N ILE A 10 5.91 -1.91 10.18
CA ILE A 10 6.67 -0.93 9.41
C ILE A 10 8.10 -1.44 9.24
N GLN A 11 8.51 -1.66 8.01
CA GLN A 11 9.86 -2.07 7.66
C GLN A 11 10.58 -0.88 7.08
N ALA A 12 11.36 -0.21 7.90
CA ALA A 12 12.06 1.01 7.53
C ALA A 12 13.47 0.98 8.10
N ASN A 13 14.38 1.66 7.41
CA ASN A 13 15.77 1.72 7.79
C ASN A 13 16.03 3.03 8.53
N GLY A 14 15.83 3.00 9.85
CA GLY A 14 16.06 4.14 10.72
C GLY A 14 14.80 4.87 11.12
N ILE A 15 14.93 5.77 12.08
CA ILE A 15 13.82 6.50 12.68
C ILE A 15 13.16 7.45 11.68
N GLU A 16 13.94 8.12 10.85
CA GLU A 16 13.39 9.05 9.87
C GLU A 16 12.48 8.34 8.88
N ALA A 17 12.91 7.20 8.36
CA ALA A 17 12.11 6.43 7.44
C ALA A 17 10.84 5.90 8.11
N ALA A 18 10.97 5.42 9.36
CA ALA A 18 9.81 4.95 10.12
C ALA A 18 8.80 6.07 10.36
N THR A 19 9.28 7.27 10.68
CA THR A 19 8.43 8.44 10.89
C THR A 19 7.70 8.81 9.61
N LYS A 20 8.39 8.78 8.47
CA LYS A 20 7.78 9.03 7.17
C LYS A 20 6.66 8.02 6.87
N ALA A 21 6.89 6.76 7.22
CA ALA A 21 5.87 5.72 7.02
C ALA A 21 4.64 5.98 7.87
N VAL A 22 4.82 6.35 9.13
CA VAL A 22 3.68 6.67 10.01
C VAL A 22 2.89 7.85 9.46
N ASN A 23 3.58 8.92 9.05
CA ASN A 23 2.93 10.09 8.46
C ASN A 23 2.20 9.74 7.17
N PHE A 24 2.81 8.90 6.35
CA PHE A 24 2.18 8.43 5.12
C PHE A 24 0.87 7.71 5.41
N LEU A 25 0.85 6.85 6.42
CA LEU A 25 -0.35 6.11 6.78
C LEU A 25 -1.50 7.02 7.20
N THR A 26 -1.20 8.19 7.78
CA THR A 26 -2.25 9.13 8.17
C THR A 26 -2.93 9.78 6.96
N GLU A 27 -2.26 9.76 5.80
CA GLU A 27 -2.82 10.32 4.56
C GLU A 27 -3.71 9.31 3.82
N LEU A 28 -3.70 8.05 4.24
CA LEU A 28 -4.48 7.01 3.58
C LEU A 28 -5.84 6.83 4.24
N PRO A 29 -6.88 6.44 3.48
CA PRO A 29 -8.19 6.18 4.08
C PRO A 29 -8.15 4.96 4.99
N GLU A 30 -8.99 4.96 6.00
CA GLU A 30 -9.04 3.88 6.96
C GLU A 30 -9.39 2.53 6.30
N GLU A 31 -10.25 2.56 5.28
CA GLU A 31 -10.62 1.32 4.59
C GLU A 31 -9.43 0.65 3.94
N LEU A 32 -8.45 1.43 3.48
CA LEU A 32 -7.21 0.85 2.96
C LEU A 32 -6.32 0.40 4.12
N ASN A 33 -6.15 1.24 5.13
CA ASN A 33 -5.32 0.90 6.28
C ASN A 33 -5.79 -0.35 7.00
N SER A 34 -7.08 -0.62 7.02
CA SER A 34 -7.61 -1.81 7.68
C SER A 34 -7.19 -3.11 6.99
N THR A 35 -6.78 -3.05 5.73
CA THR A 35 -6.31 -4.22 4.99
C THR A 35 -4.79 -4.32 4.96
N LEU A 36 -4.08 -3.26 5.35
CA LEU A 36 -2.62 -3.24 5.31
C LEU A 36 -2.03 -4.10 6.41
N THR A 37 -1.03 -4.89 6.07
CA THR A 37 -0.29 -5.70 7.04
C THR A 37 1.14 -5.21 7.18
N VAL A 38 1.73 -4.69 6.11
CA VAL A 38 3.13 -4.24 6.10
C VAL A 38 3.26 -2.98 5.26
N VAL A 39 4.08 -2.05 5.73
CA VAL A 39 4.55 -0.91 4.95
C VAL A 39 6.07 -0.98 4.90
N LYS A 40 6.62 -1.02 3.71
CA LYS A 40 8.07 -1.01 3.51
C LYS A 40 8.51 0.34 2.98
N VAL A 41 9.58 0.88 3.53
CA VAL A 41 10.19 2.11 3.03
C VAL A 41 11.50 1.73 2.36
N ARG A 42 11.59 1.97 1.06
CA ARG A 42 12.77 1.62 0.29
C ARG A 42 13.85 2.69 0.46
N ALA A 43 15.08 2.35 0.08
CA ALA A 43 16.22 3.27 0.18
C ALA A 43 15.99 4.57 -0.59
N THR A 44 15.20 4.52 -1.66
CA THR A 44 14.84 5.69 -2.45
C THR A 44 13.78 6.57 -1.80
N GLY A 45 13.20 6.13 -0.68
CA GLY A 45 12.08 6.81 -0.04
C GLY A 45 10.72 6.38 -0.55
N ALA A 46 10.68 5.47 -1.51
CA ALA A 46 9.42 4.96 -2.04
C ALA A 46 8.77 3.99 -1.06
N PHE A 47 7.44 3.97 -1.06
CA PHE A 47 6.66 3.10 -0.20
C PHE A 47 6.16 1.88 -0.95
N VAL A 48 6.19 0.73 -0.29
CA VAL A 48 5.57 -0.50 -0.77
C VAL A 48 4.63 -0.98 0.31
N LEU A 49 3.39 -1.20 -0.06
CA LEU A 49 2.35 -1.63 0.88
C LEU A 49 2.01 -3.09 0.61
N ILE A 50 1.73 -3.84 1.66
CA ILE A 50 1.22 -5.20 1.52
C ILE A 50 -0.12 -5.26 2.22
N THR A 51 -1.13 -5.67 1.46
CA THR A 51 -2.47 -5.88 2.00
C THR A 51 -2.76 -7.37 2.09
N GLU A 52 -3.66 -7.72 2.99
CA GLU A 52 -4.14 -9.09 3.09
C GLU A 52 -5.65 -9.05 3.26
N ASN A 53 -6.34 -9.74 2.37
CA ASN A 53 -7.79 -9.80 2.39
C ASN A 53 -8.22 -11.21 2.00
N ASN A 54 -8.98 -11.87 2.87
CA ASN A 54 -9.45 -13.24 2.65
C ASN A 54 -8.31 -14.23 2.34
N GLY A 55 -7.17 -14.07 3.03
CA GLY A 55 -6.01 -14.93 2.84
C GLY A 55 -5.17 -14.61 1.62
N LYS A 56 -5.57 -13.63 0.81
CA LYS A 56 -4.81 -13.21 -0.37
C LYS A 56 -3.96 -12.00 -0.02
N LYS A 57 -2.69 -12.06 -0.38
CA LYS A 57 -1.77 -10.95 -0.19
C LYS A 57 -1.58 -10.23 -1.51
N LEU A 58 -1.59 -8.89 -1.45
CA LEU A 58 -1.38 -8.06 -2.61
C LEU A 58 -0.30 -7.03 -2.28
N GLU A 59 0.71 -6.96 -3.12
CA GLU A 59 1.75 -5.93 -2.99
C GLU A 59 1.34 -4.71 -3.80
N ILE A 60 1.35 -3.55 -3.15
CA ILE A 60 1.06 -2.29 -3.81
C ILE A 60 2.34 -1.45 -3.81
N ARG A 61 2.87 -1.18 -4.97
CA ARG A 61 4.00 -0.28 -5.12
C ARG A 61 3.46 1.13 -5.23
N TRP A 62 3.54 1.87 -4.13
CA TRP A 62 2.94 3.19 -4.04
C TRP A 62 3.82 4.28 -4.60
N GLY A 63 5.12 4.17 -4.38
CA GLY A 63 6.06 5.22 -4.73
C GLY A 63 6.12 6.29 -3.65
N SER A 64 6.17 7.55 -4.06
CA SER A 64 6.28 8.65 -3.12
C SER A 64 4.96 8.94 -2.41
N ASN A 65 5.04 9.69 -1.31
CA ASN A 65 3.86 10.18 -0.60
C ASN A 65 3.31 11.42 -1.32
N SER A 66 2.74 11.19 -2.49
CA SER A 66 2.18 12.26 -3.31
C SER A 66 1.08 11.69 -4.19
N GLU A 67 0.16 12.56 -4.62
CA GLU A 67 -0.98 12.17 -5.46
C GLU A 67 -1.77 11.00 -4.88
N ASN A 68 -1.87 10.96 -3.56
CA ASN A 68 -2.46 9.83 -2.85
C ASN A 68 -3.92 9.59 -3.24
N GLU A 69 -4.70 10.66 -3.42
CA GLU A 69 -6.10 10.51 -3.82
C GLU A 69 -6.23 9.84 -5.18
N LEU A 70 -5.39 10.25 -6.14
CA LEU A 70 -5.40 9.65 -7.47
C LEU A 70 -4.96 8.20 -7.41
N LYS A 71 -3.90 7.91 -6.67
CA LYS A 71 -3.41 6.54 -6.51
C LYS A 71 -4.46 5.64 -5.89
N ILE A 72 -5.20 6.14 -4.90
CA ILE A 72 -6.28 5.38 -4.27
C ILE A 72 -7.37 5.08 -5.28
N LYS A 73 -7.78 6.06 -6.08
CA LYS A 73 -8.80 5.86 -7.12
C LYS A 73 -8.36 4.80 -8.12
N VAL A 74 -7.12 4.89 -8.58
CA VAL A 74 -6.57 3.93 -9.54
C VAL A 74 -6.52 2.54 -8.94
N TYR A 75 -6.02 2.43 -7.71
CA TYR A 75 -5.95 1.16 -7.00
C TYR A 75 -7.34 0.51 -6.88
N LYS A 76 -8.33 1.27 -6.42
CA LYS A 76 -9.69 0.75 -6.26
C LYS A 76 -10.29 0.30 -7.58
N ALA A 77 -10.08 1.06 -8.63
CA ALA A 77 -10.57 0.70 -9.96
C ALA A 77 -9.95 -0.60 -10.45
N LEU A 78 -8.64 -0.76 -10.24
CA LEU A 78 -7.92 -1.95 -10.70
C LEU A 78 -8.35 -3.21 -9.96
N ILE A 79 -8.48 -3.15 -8.64
CA ILE A 79 -8.84 -4.34 -7.87
C ILE A 79 -10.30 -4.73 -8.07
N ALA A 80 -11.14 -3.81 -8.52
CA ALA A 80 -12.54 -4.07 -8.78
C ALA A 80 -12.77 -4.83 -10.10
N LEU A 81 -11.77 -4.87 -10.98
CA LEU A 81 -11.90 -5.58 -12.25
C LEU A 81 -11.83 -7.09 -12.03
N PRO A 82 -12.82 -7.86 -12.55
CA PRO A 82 -12.80 -9.32 -12.40
C PRO A 82 -11.55 -9.96 -12.99
N GLU A 83 -11.02 -9.41 -14.06
CA GLU A 83 -9.81 -9.90 -14.71
C GLU A 83 -8.58 -9.79 -13.81
N ASN A 84 -8.62 -8.94 -12.80
CA ASN A 84 -7.53 -8.73 -11.86
C ASN A 84 -7.70 -9.48 -10.54
N ALA A 85 -8.63 -10.44 -10.47
CA ALA A 85 -8.91 -11.16 -9.23
C ALA A 85 -7.71 -11.93 -8.69
N ASP A 86 -6.83 -12.37 -9.57
CA ASP A 86 -5.67 -13.19 -9.19
C ASP A 86 -4.33 -12.45 -9.27
N ILE A 87 -4.36 -11.13 -9.42
CA ILE A 87 -3.11 -10.37 -9.44
C ILE A 87 -2.45 -10.39 -8.07
N LYS A 88 -1.12 -10.29 -8.07
CA LYS A 88 -0.33 -10.29 -6.84
C LYS A 88 0.37 -8.96 -6.59
N ARG A 89 0.41 -8.09 -7.58
CA ARG A 89 1.08 -6.81 -7.50
C ARG A 89 0.32 -5.74 -8.28
N VAL A 90 0.20 -4.58 -7.67
CA VAL A 90 -0.32 -3.38 -8.32
C VAL A 90 0.73 -2.29 -8.16
N ASP A 91 1.10 -1.65 -9.25
CA ASP A 91 2.05 -0.53 -9.22
C ASP A 91 1.29 0.74 -9.58
N VAL A 92 1.10 1.63 -8.61
CA VAL A 92 0.44 2.91 -8.79
C VAL A 92 1.40 4.07 -8.58
N SER A 93 2.71 3.79 -8.54
CA SER A 93 3.72 4.84 -8.37
C SER A 93 3.67 5.86 -9.50
N ALA A 94 3.24 5.43 -10.68
CA ALA A 94 2.93 6.31 -11.80
C ALA A 94 1.42 6.17 -12.08
N PRO A 95 0.56 6.94 -11.41
CA PRO A 95 -0.89 6.68 -11.48
C PRO A 95 -1.50 6.86 -12.86
N HIS A 96 -0.81 7.55 -13.76
CA HIS A 96 -1.28 7.70 -15.14
C HIS A 96 -0.90 6.49 -16.02
N ALA A 97 -0.06 5.59 -15.51
CA ALA A 97 0.36 4.39 -16.23
C ALA A 97 0.52 3.21 -15.25
N PRO A 98 -0.56 2.81 -14.58
CA PRO A 98 -0.48 1.76 -13.58
C PRO A 98 -0.20 0.40 -14.21
N ILE A 99 0.44 -0.47 -13.44
CA ILE A 99 0.80 -1.81 -13.89
C ILE A 99 0.23 -2.83 -12.89
N VAL A 100 -0.32 -3.91 -13.40
CA VAL A 100 -0.77 -5.04 -12.57
C VAL A 100 -0.08 -6.31 -13.05
N LYS A 101 0.20 -7.20 -12.09
CA LYS A 101 0.85 -8.49 -12.41
C LYS A 101 0.24 -9.65 -11.65
#